data_ffc1dc47d34369e0a5aa60cf403eb9cc
#
_entry.id   ffc1dc47d34369e0a5aa60cf403eb9cc
#
_cell.length_a   1.000
_cell.length_b   1.000
_cell.length_c   1.000
_cell.angle_alpha   90.00
_cell.angle_beta   90.00
_cell.angle_gamma   90.00
#
_symmetry.space_group_name_H-M   'P 1'
#
loop_
_entity.id
_entity.type
_entity.pdbx_description
1 polymer ?
#
loop_
_entity_poly.entity_id
_entity_poly.type
_entity_poly.pdbx_seq_one_letter_code
_entity_poly.pdbx_strand_id
1 'polypeptide(L)'
;MNTVYLDTETTGLSAEDEIVELTIIDDNCKPLINTLIKPKYHTSWPDAQRVHGIAPIDLRHAPTQSQISDDIRKVVKGKRVVIYNAPFDSKFLPELEDAAEVKCAMREFAEWNKSKWINLGNATKIVGYEWEGAHRALADTKALRAVWKFIQ
;
A
#
# COMPACT_ATOMS: atom_id res chain seq x y z
N MET A 1 19.94 -2.36 -6.40
CA MET A 1 18.51 -2.36 -6.76
C MET A 1 17.80 -1.32 -5.90
N ASN A 2 17.08 -0.41 -6.54
CA ASN A 2 16.33 0.60 -5.82
C ASN A 2 15.09 -0.01 -5.17
N THR A 3 14.72 0.53 -4.01
CA THR A 3 13.57 0.08 -3.25
C THR A 3 12.48 1.16 -3.27
N VAL A 4 11.25 0.74 -3.48
CA VAL A 4 10.05 1.57 -3.33
C VAL A 4 9.10 0.90 -2.35
N TYR A 5 8.23 1.69 -1.75
CA TYR A 5 7.27 1.25 -0.74
C TYR A 5 5.88 1.54 -1.24
N LEU A 6 4.99 0.57 -1.11
CA LEU A 6 3.66 0.64 -1.71
C LEU A 6 2.59 0.29 -0.68
N ASP A 7 1.50 1.05 -0.67
CA ASP A 7 0.31 0.74 0.10
C ASP A 7 -0.94 1.09 -0.68
N THR A 8 -2.03 0.42 -0.37
CA THR A 8 -3.34 0.65 -0.98
C THR A 8 -4.42 0.77 0.07
N GLU A 9 -5.48 1.48 -0.28
CA GLU A 9 -6.78 1.38 0.36
C GLU A 9 -7.75 0.77 -0.65
N THR A 10 -8.70 -0.06 -0.17
CA THR A 10 -9.58 -0.84 -1.03
C THR A 10 -11.03 -0.73 -0.62
N THR A 11 -11.92 -1.26 -1.47
CA THR A 11 -13.36 -1.35 -1.15
C THR A 11 -13.68 -2.45 -0.15
N GLY A 12 -12.75 -3.36 0.13
CA GLY A 12 -12.94 -4.47 1.06
C GLY A 12 -11.79 -5.45 1.00
N LEU A 13 -12.00 -6.62 1.60
CA LEU A 13 -10.93 -7.60 1.84
C LEU A 13 -10.94 -8.78 0.86
N SER A 14 -11.93 -8.90 -0.01
CA SER A 14 -12.05 -10.04 -0.92
C SER A 14 -11.28 -9.80 -2.23
N ALA A 15 -11.08 -10.88 -2.99
CA ALA A 15 -10.40 -10.80 -4.29
C ALA A 15 -11.20 -10.02 -5.33
N GLU A 16 -12.52 -9.86 -5.13
CA GLU A 16 -13.40 -9.10 -6.01
C GLU A 16 -13.43 -7.62 -5.67
N ASP A 17 -12.81 -7.21 -4.57
CA ASP A 17 -12.72 -5.79 -4.22
C ASP A 17 -11.74 -5.03 -5.12
N GLU A 18 -11.75 -3.71 -5.00
CA GLU A 18 -10.99 -2.82 -5.88
C GLU A 18 -10.21 -1.79 -5.08
N ILE A 19 -9.11 -1.30 -5.66
CA ILE A 19 -8.31 -0.23 -5.07
C ILE A 19 -9.06 1.10 -5.18
N VAL A 20 -9.04 1.89 -4.11
CA VAL A 20 -9.57 3.26 -4.06
C VAL A 20 -8.48 4.30 -3.80
N GLU A 21 -7.32 3.89 -3.32
CA GLU A 21 -6.17 4.77 -3.14
C GLU A 21 -4.89 3.96 -3.32
N LEU A 22 -3.89 4.54 -3.98
CA LEU A 22 -2.58 3.93 -4.18
C LEU A 22 -1.50 4.95 -3.90
N THR A 23 -0.52 4.56 -3.08
CA THR A 23 0.68 5.35 -2.86
C THR A 23 1.92 4.49 -3.07
N ILE A 24 2.88 5.03 -3.80
CA ILE A 24 4.22 4.47 -3.92
C ILE A 24 5.21 5.59 -3.63
N ILE A 25 6.10 5.37 -2.65
CA ILE A 25 7.15 6.33 -2.31
C ILE A 25 8.52 5.72 -2.56
N ASP A 26 9.52 6.57 -2.79
CA ASP A 26 10.90 6.12 -2.88
C ASP A 26 11.56 6.02 -1.50
N ASP A 27 12.83 5.66 -1.47
CA ASP A 27 13.56 5.46 -0.21
C ASP A 27 13.83 6.77 0.54
N ASN A 28 13.57 7.91 -0.07
CA ASN A 28 13.67 9.24 0.54
C ASN A 28 12.29 9.82 0.91
N CYS A 29 11.27 8.98 0.98
CA CYS A 29 9.88 9.38 1.26
C CYS A 29 9.24 10.25 0.19
N LYS A 30 9.84 10.35 -1.01
CA LYS A 30 9.24 11.12 -2.10
C LYS A 30 8.10 10.32 -2.73
N PRO A 31 6.88 10.87 -2.80
CA PRO A 31 5.80 10.21 -3.52
C PRO A 31 6.09 10.13 -5.02
N LEU A 32 6.07 8.92 -5.56
CA LEU A 32 6.17 8.66 -7.00
C LEU A 32 4.78 8.51 -7.60
N ILE A 33 3.87 7.89 -6.86
CA ILE A 33 2.44 7.87 -7.13
C ILE A 33 1.74 8.11 -5.79
N ASN A 34 0.76 9.00 -5.76
CA ASN A 34 -0.10 9.22 -4.61
C ASN A 34 -1.44 9.71 -5.13
N THR A 35 -2.38 8.79 -5.32
CA THR A 35 -3.63 9.11 -6.00
C THR A 35 -4.80 8.30 -5.47
N LEU A 36 -5.97 8.93 -5.48
CA LEU A 36 -7.24 8.22 -5.39
C LEU A 36 -7.49 7.49 -6.70
N ILE A 37 -8.22 6.38 -6.65
CA ILE A 37 -8.55 5.58 -7.83
C ILE A 37 -10.05 5.32 -7.83
N LYS A 38 -10.68 5.54 -8.99
CA LYS A 38 -12.10 5.27 -9.15
C LYS A 38 -12.31 3.78 -9.47
N PRO A 39 -13.05 3.04 -8.61
CA PRO A 39 -13.35 1.64 -8.89
C PRO A 39 -14.21 1.48 -10.16
N LYS A 40 -14.03 0.36 -10.84
CA LYS A 40 -14.78 0.07 -12.06
C LYS A 40 -16.19 -0.44 -11.75
N TYR A 41 -16.34 -1.28 -10.72
CA TYR A 41 -17.58 -1.99 -10.44
C TYR A 41 -18.25 -1.56 -9.14
N HIS A 42 -17.48 -1.30 -8.09
CA HIS A 42 -18.04 -0.97 -6.78
C HIS A 42 -18.57 0.45 -6.74
N THR A 43 -19.78 0.61 -6.20
CA THR A 43 -20.45 1.91 -6.06
C THR A 43 -20.58 2.36 -4.60
N SER A 44 -20.35 1.45 -3.65
CA SER A 44 -20.34 1.75 -2.21
C SER A 44 -19.49 0.73 -1.47
N TRP A 45 -18.94 1.15 -0.33
CA TRP A 45 -18.12 0.30 0.54
C TRP A 45 -18.15 0.83 1.98
N PRO A 46 -19.32 0.75 2.66
CA PRO A 46 -19.48 1.39 3.98
C PRO A 46 -18.53 0.87 5.04
N ASP A 47 -18.21 -0.42 5.06
CA ASP A 47 -17.30 -0.99 6.05
C ASP A 47 -15.88 -0.52 5.85
N ALA A 48 -15.38 -0.56 4.61
CA ALA A 48 -14.05 -0.07 4.28
C ALA A 48 -13.95 1.45 4.49
N GLN A 49 -15.02 2.18 4.13
CA GLN A 49 -15.07 3.63 4.32
C GLN A 49 -14.94 4.03 5.79
N ARG A 50 -15.48 3.25 6.72
CA ARG A 50 -15.30 3.50 8.15
C ARG A 50 -13.84 3.43 8.57
N VAL A 51 -13.03 2.65 7.87
CA VAL A 51 -11.60 2.50 8.17
C VAL A 51 -10.79 3.64 7.56
N HIS A 52 -10.89 3.86 6.24
CA HIS A 52 -10.03 4.83 5.54
C HIS A 52 -10.68 6.18 5.26
N GLY A 53 -11.97 6.31 5.43
CA GLY A 53 -12.66 7.58 5.26
C GLY A 53 -12.90 8.03 3.81
N ILE A 54 -12.61 7.18 2.83
CA ILE A 54 -12.77 7.52 1.41
C ILE A 54 -14.18 7.13 0.98
N ALA A 55 -15.00 8.12 0.65
CA ALA A 55 -16.38 7.93 0.20
C ALA A 55 -16.45 7.83 -1.34
N PRO A 56 -17.50 7.20 -1.89
CA PRO A 56 -17.66 7.15 -3.35
C PRO A 56 -17.64 8.53 -4.02
N ILE A 57 -18.20 9.55 -3.39
CA ILE A 57 -18.21 10.92 -3.94
C ILE A 57 -16.80 11.48 -4.10
N ASP A 58 -15.86 11.07 -3.27
CA ASP A 58 -14.48 11.54 -3.32
C ASP A 58 -13.75 11.05 -4.57
N LEU A 59 -14.25 9.99 -5.21
CA LEU A 59 -13.58 9.32 -6.32
C LEU A 59 -14.19 9.66 -7.68
N ARG A 60 -15.22 10.51 -7.74
CA ARG A 60 -15.94 10.77 -8.99
C ARG A 60 -15.06 11.32 -10.11
N HIS A 61 -14.01 12.04 -9.78
CA HIS A 61 -13.05 12.62 -10.73
C HIS A 61 -11.67 11.95 -10.70
N ALA A 62 -11.52 10.89 -9.91
CA ALA A 62 -10.26 10.17 -9.83
C ALA A 62 -10.05 9.31 -11.10
N PRO A 63 -8.78 9.05 -11.46
CA PRO A 63 -8.51 8.13 -12.55
C PRO A 63 -8.88 6.70 -12.16
N THR A 64 -9.15 5.87 -13.17
CA THR A 64 -9.27 4.43 -12.97
C THR A 64 -7.89 3.80 -12.92
N GLN A 65 -7.79 2.59 -12.37
CA GLN A 65 -6.51 1.86 -12.36
C GLN A 65 -6.01 1.60 -13.78
N SER A 66 -6.91 1.30 -14.70
CA SER A 66 -6.54 1.10 -16.11
C SER A 66 -5.87 2.32 -16.71
N GLN A 67 -6.33 3.52 -16.37
CA GLN A 67 -5.75 4.77 -16.88
C GLN A 67 -4.34 5.04 -16.36
N ILE A 68 -3.99 4.56 -15.16
CA ILE A 68 -2.68 4.79 -14.56
C ILE A 68 -1.78 3.54 -14.56
N SER A 69 -2.25 2.45 -15.18
CA SER A 69 -1.52 1.16 -15.16
C SER A 69 -0.11 1.29 -15.72
N ASP A 70 0.09 2.01 -16.82
CA ASP A 70 1.43 2.20 -17.40
C ASP A 70 2.33 2.99 -16.46
N ASP A 71 1.81 3.98 -15.76
CA ASP A 71 2.58 4.75 -14.78
C ASP A 71 3.00 3.87 -13.60
N ILE A 72 2.10 2.99 -13.13
CA ILE A 72 2.43 2.04 -12.06
C ILE A 72 3.58 1.13 -12.51
N ARG A 73 3.48 0.58 -13.73
CA ARG A 73 4.52 -0.32 -14.26
C ARG A 73 5.87 0.38 -14.38
N LYS A 74 5.90 1.63 -14.83
CA LYS A 74 7.14 2.41 -14.91
C LYS A 74 7.78 2.61 -13.56
N VAL A 75 6.98 2.91 -12.54
CA VAL A 75 7.48 3.19 -11.19
C VAL A 75 8.07 1.94 -10.55
N VAL A 76 7.48 0.78 -10.75
CA VAL A 76 7.93 -0.46 -10.11
C VAL A 76 8.97 -1.23 -10.94
N LYS A 77 9.16 -0.88 -12.20
CA LYS A 77 10.00 -1.66 -13.13
C LYS A 77 11.43 -1.81 -12.60
N GLY A 78 11.84 -3.06 -12.45
CA GLY A 78 13.20 -3.40 -12.03
C GLY A 78 13.51 -3.04 -10.58
N LYS A 79 12.52 -2.72 -9.76
CA LYS A 79 12.72 -2.31 -8.37
C LYS A 79 12.27 -3.38 -7.40
N ARG A 80 12.82 -3.29 -6.18
CA ARG A 80 12.27 -4.01 -5.03
C ARG A 80 11.06 -3.24 -4.53
N VAL A 81 9.90 -3.88 -4.51
CA VAL A 81 8.67 -3.29 -3.99
C VAL A 81 8.39 -3.89 -2.61
N VAL A 82 8.36 -3.05 -1.58
CA VAL A 82 8.07 -3.46 -0.21
C VAL A 82 6.63 -3.09 0.11
N ILE A 83 5.85 -4.07 0.56
CA ILE A 83 4.44 -3.92 0.92
C ILE A 83 4.26 -4.54 2.31
N TYR A 84 3.45 -3.92 3.18
CA TYR A 84 3.33 -4.45 4.53
C TYR A 84 2.73 -5.86 4.54
N ASN A 85 1.58 -6.04 3.90
CA ASN A 85 0.96 -7.36 3.71
C ASN A 85 0.87 -7.66 2.22
N ALA A 86 2.01 -8.02 1.63
CA ALA A 86 2.13 -8.18 0.18
C ALA A 86 1.12 -9.16 -0.42
N PRO A 87 0.80 -10.32 0.19
CA PRO A 87 -0.22 -11.20 -0.39
C PRO A 87 -1.59 -10.55 -0.56
N PHE A 88 -1.92 -9.58 0.29
CA PHE A 88 -3.20 -8.86 0.16
C PHE A 88 -3.17 -7.87 -1.01
N ASP A 89 -2.26 -6.89 -0.97
CA ASP A 89 -2.22 -5.82 -1.98
C ASP A 89 -1.92 -6.34 -3.38
N SER A 90 -1.08 -7.38 -3.47
CA SER A 90 -0.68 -7.96 -4.76
C SER A 90 -1.86 -8.53 -5.55
N LYS A 91 -2.95 -8.92 -4.87
CA LYS A 91 -4.15 -9.43 -5.55
C LYS A 91 -4.75 -8.40 -6.52
N PHE A 92 -4.54 -7.11 -6.25
CA PHE A 92 -5.15 -6.02 -7.00
C PHE A 92 -4.19 -5.36 -8.00
N LEU A 93 -2.92 -5.79 -8.04
CA LEU A 93 -1.86 -5.09 -8.78
C LEU A 93 -1.10 -6.04 -9.72
N PRO A 94 -1.70 -6.39 -10.86
CA PRO A 94 -0.98 -7.17 -11.87
C PRO A 94 0.27 -6.44 -12.39
N GLU A 95 0.32 -5.13 -12.26
CA GLU A 95 1.46 -4.30 -12.64
C GLU A 95 2.74 -4.67 -11.89
N LEU A 96 2.62 -5.34 -10.74
CA LEU A 96 3.79 -5.77 -9.95
C LEU A 96 4.62 -6.83 -10.65
N GLU A 97 4.13 -7.44 -11.73
CA GLU A 97 4.94 -8.38 -12.53
C GLU A 97 6.19 -7.71 -13.11
N ASP A 98 6.19 -6.39 -13.29
CA ASP A 98 7.33 -5.63 -13.80
C ASP A 98 8.38 -5.33 -12.71
N ALA A 99 8.07 -5.56 -11.44
CA ALA A 99 9.03 -5.38 -10.35
C ALA A 99 10.12 -6.46 -10.39
N ALA A 100 11.32 -6.12 -9.90
CA ALA A 100 12.37 -7.12 -9.76
C ALA A 100 12.04 -8.13 -8.66
N GLU A 101 11.46 -7.66 -7.57
CA GLU A 101 10.96 -8.51 -6.49
C GLU A 101 9.92 -7.77 -5.66
N VAL A 102 9.08 -8.52 -4.97
CA VAL A 102 8.10 -8.00 -4.02
C VAL A 102 8.39 -8.61 -2.66
N LYS A 103 8.54 -7.76 -1.65
CA LYS A 103 8.82 -8.17 -0.27
C LYS A 103 7.63 -7.88 0.64
N CYS A 104 7.33 -8.82 1.53
CA CYS A 104 6.29 -8.67 2.53
C CYS A 104 6.92 -8.23 3.85
N ALA A 105 6.76 -6.97 4.22
CA ALA A 105 7.37 -6.43 5.43
C ALA A 105 6.80 -7.06 6.70
N MET A 106 5.52 -7.40 6.71
CA MET A 106 4.87 -8.05 7.86
C MET A 106 5.53 -9.39 8.19
N ARG A 107 5.85 -10.16 7.15
CA ARG A 107 6.51 -11.47 7.31
C ARG A 107 7.94 -11.29 7.81
N GLU A 108 8.71 -10.39 7.21
CA GLU A 108 10.10 -10.16 7.62
C GLU A 108 10.18 -9.53 9.00
N PHE A 109 9.22 -8.66 9.35
CA PHE A 109 9.15 -8.11 10.70
C PHE A 109 8.88 -9.19 11.73
N ALA A 110 7.97 -10.12 11.46
CA ALA A 110 7.68 -11.22 12.37
C ALA A 110 8.91 -12.10 12.62
N GLU A 111 9.70 -12.37 11.58
CA GLU A 111 10.96 -13.12 11.72
C GLU A 111 11.96 -12.36 12.59
N TRP A 112 12.15 -11.07 12.32
CA TRP A 112 13.04 -10.22 13.10
C TRP A 112 12.61 -10.15 14.57
N ASN A 113 11.30 -9.98 14.81
CA ASN A 113 10.72 -9.82 16.15
C ASN A 113 10.51 -11.17 16.87
N LYS A 114 10.73 -12.29 16.18
CA LYS A 114 10.48 -13.65 16.70
C LYS A 114 9.04 -13.79 17.21
N SER A 115 8.10 -13.29 16.45
CA SER A 115 6.68 -13.25 16.80
C SER A 115 5.81 -13.79 15.68
N LYS A 116 4.52 -13.88 15.94
CA LYS A 116 3.50 -14.05 14.91
C LYS A 116 3.42 -12.78 14.07
N TRP A 117 2.69 -12.86 12.96
CA TRP A 117 2.37 -11.69 12.15
C TRP A 117 1.57 -10.70 12.97
N ILE A 118 1.99 -9.44 12.97
CA ILE A 118 1.31 -8.36 13.67
C ILE A 118 0.98 -7.25 12.67
N ASN A 119 -0.04 -6.45 13.00
CA ASN A 119 -0.44 -5.37 12.11
C ASN A 119 0.58 -4.22 12.11
N LEU A 120 0.48 -3.33 11.13
CA LEU A 120 1.41 -2.22 10.98
C LEU A 120 1.41 -1.30 12.20
N GLY A 121 0.23 -1.04 12.79
CA GLY A 121 0.12 -0.20 13.97
C GLY A 121 0.95 -0.71 15.14
N ASN A 122 0.90 -2.02 15.40
CA ASN A 122 1.70 -2.63 16.47
C ASN A 122 3.18 -2.68 16.11
N ALA A 123 3.52 -2.93 14.85
CA ALA A 123 4.92 -2.89 14.41
C ALA A 123 5.54 -1.49 14.60
N THR A 124 4.81 -0.44 14.28
CA THR A 124 5.28 0.93 14.48
C THR A 124 5.54 1.26 15.94
N LYS A 125 4.71 0.74 16.85
CA LYS A 125 4.92 0.91 18.30
C LYS A 125 6.22 0.26 18.75
N ILE A 126 6.52 -0.92 18.24
CA ILE A 126 7.75 -1.65 18.62
C ILE A 126 8.99 -0.89 18.14
N VAL A 127 8.97 -0.33 16.94
CA VAL A 127 10.13 0.40 16.39
C VAL A 127 10.17 1.87 16.82
N GLY A 128 9.16 2.35 17.54
CA GLY A 128 9.14 3.72 18.05
C GLY A 128 8.81 4.78 17.00
N TYR A 129 8.09 4.42 15.95
CA TYR A 129 7.66 5.35 14.92
C TYR A 129 6.28 5.93 15.26
N GLU A 130 6.19 7.25 15.36
CA GLU A 130 4.92 7.95 15.50
C GLU A 130 4.42 8.34 14.13
N TRP A 131 3.20 7.95 13.79
CA TRP A 131 2.60 8.25 12.50
C TRP A 131 1.29 9.00 12.66
N GLU A 132 1.00 9.87 11.69
CA GLU A 132 -0.23 10.63 11.63
C GLU A 132 -1.03 10.20 10.39
N GLY A 133 -2.35 10.27 10.50
CA GLY A 133 -3.23 9.93 9.38
C GLY A 133 -3.30 8.46 9.06
N ALA A 134 -3.17 7.58 10.06
CA ALA A 134 -3.31 6.14 9.89
C ALA A 134 -4.55 5.79 9.05
N HIS A 135 -4.45 4.71 8.26
CA HIS A 135 -5.48 4.22 7.33
C HIS A 135 -5.64 5.07 6.05
N ARG A 136 -4.75 6.02 5.81
CA ARG A 136 -4.60 6.64 4.49
C ARG A 136 -3.28 6.17 3.89
N ALA A 137 -3.29 5.89 2.58
CA ALA A 137 -2.18 5.17 1.94
C ALA A 137 -0.84 5.88 2.09
N LEU A 138 -0.77 7.22 1.98
CA LEU A 138 0.50 7.92 2.12
C LEU A 138 1.10 7.78 3.52
N ALA A 139 0.29 7.99 4.56
CA ALA A 139 0.74 7.87 5.94
C ALA A 139 1.16 6.43 6.26
N ASP A 140 0.40 5.46 5.79
CA ASP A 140 0.69 4.04 6.00
C ASP A 140 1.96 3.63 5.23
N THR A 141 2.19 4.18 4.05
CA THR A 141 3.41 3.89 3.27
C THR A 141 4.67 4.43 3.96
N LYS A 142 4.59 5.62 4.55
CA LYS A 142 5.70 6.18 5.33
C LYS A 142 5.98 5.35 6.58
N ALA A 143 4.93 4.88 7.26
CA ALA A 143 5.06 3.99 8.40
C ALA A 143 5.69 2.65 8.01
N LEU A 144 5.26 2.08 6.90
CA LEU A 144 5.83 0.86 6.32
C LEU A 144 7.34 1.02 6.08
N ARG A 145 7.75 2.11 5.45
CA ARG A 145 9.16 2.38 5.20
C ARG A 145 9.95 2.44 6.50
N ALA A 146 9.44 3.12 7.53
CA ALA A 146 10.11 3.22 8.81
C ALA A 146 10.30 1.84 9.47
N VAL A 147 9.29 0.99 9.43
CA VAL A 147 9.37 -0.37 9.96
C VAL A 147 10.40 -1.20 9.16
N TRP A 148 10.33 -1.16 7.84
CA TRP A 148 11.26 -1.89 6.99
C TRP A 148 12.70 -1.49 7.24
N LYS A 149 12.98 -0.19 7.26
CA LYS A 149 14.34 0.31 7.49
C LYS A 149 14.88 -0.05 8.87
N PHE A 150 14.03 -0.11 9.87
CA PHE A 150 14.42 -0.45 11.23
C PHE A 150 14.95 -1.90 11.34
N ILE A 151 14.37 -2.82 10.59
CA ILE A 151 14.74 -4.24 10.65
C ILE A 151 15.84 -4.64 9.67
N GLN A 152 16.35 -3.73 8.86
CA GLN A 152 17.44 -4.01 7.91
C GLN A 152 18.83 -3.88 8.52
#